data_83d85ee6dd27a6138c0ca3ba0b77dcb0
#
_entry.id   83d85ee6dd27a6138c0ca3ba0b77dcb0
#
_cell.length_a   1.000
_cell.length_b   1.000
_cell.length_c   1.000
_cell.angle_alpha   90.00
_cell.angle_beta   90.00
_cell.angle_gamma   90.00
#
_symmetry.space_group_name_H-M   'P 1'
#
loop_
_entity.id
_entity.type
_entity.pdbx_description
1 polymer ?
#
loop_
_entity_poly.entity_id
_entity_poly.type
_entity_poly.pdbx_seq_one_letter_code
_entity_poly.pdbx_strand_id
1 'polypeptide(L)'
;MNMEINPSEYKILIVDDVMSNVLLLKVLLTNEKFNIVTASNGNQALDQVKKENPDLILLDVMMPDMSGFEVSQKLKADPEAAHIPIIFLTALNSTAEDRKSVV
;
A
#
# COMPACT_ATOMS: atom_id res chain seq x y z
N MET A 1 11.21 2.67 -29.88
CA MET A 1 11.99 2.46 -28.71
C MET A 1 11.14 2.01 -27.52
N ASN A 2 11.52 0.95 -26.98
CA ASN A 2 10.77 0.40 -25.87
C ASN A 2 11.34 0.83 -24.56
N MET A 3 10.49 1.42 -23.78
CA MET A 3 10.79 1.59 -22.38
C MET A 3 10.30 0.35 -21.68
N GLU A 4 11.12 -0.65 -21.71
CA GLU A 4 10.69 -1.88 -21.08
C GLU A 4 10.93 -1.81 -19.61
N ILE A 5 9.84 -1.84 -18.88
CA ILE A 5 9.90 -1.91 -17.45
C ILE A 5 9.78 -3.37 -17.07
N ASN A 6 10.75 -3.85 -16.32
CA ASN A 6 10.70 -5.21 -15.80
C ASN A 6 10.00 -5.17 -14.45
N PRO A 7 8.73 -5.57 -14.37
CA PRO A 7 7.99 -5.47 -13.11
C PRO A 7 8.64 -6.23 -11.97
N SER A 8 9.38 -7.29 -12.26
CA SER A 8 10.01 -8.06 -11.21
C SER A 8 11.09 -7.28 -10.47
N GLU A 9 11.54 -6.17 -11.03
CA GLU A 9 12.50 -5.30 -10.37
C GLU A 9 11.84 -4.28 -9.46
N TYR A 10 10.51 -4.21 -9.46
CA TYR A 10 9.78 -3.26 -8.65
C TYR A 10 9.04 -3.97 -7.54
N LYS A 11 9.13 -3.41 -6.37
CA LYS A 11 8.51 -3.98 -5.17
C LYS A 11 7.38 -3.06 -4.71
N ILE A 12 6.22 -3.63 -4.51
CA ILE A 12 5.04 -2.89 -4.08
C ILE A 12 4.63 -3.39 -2.70
N LEU A 13 4.49 -2.47 -1.77
CA LEU A 13 3.98 -2.77 -0.44
C LEU A 13 2.49 -2.48 -0.41
N ILE A 14 1.70 -3.46 -0.03
CA ILE A 14 0.26 -3.30 0.15
C ILE A 14 -0.03 -3.29 1.64
N VAL A 15 -0.66 -2.22 2.10
CA VAL A 15 -1.00 -2.06 3.52
C VAL A 15 -2.50 -1.95 3.66
N ASP A 16 -3.12 -2.95 4.27
CA ASP A 16 -4.56 -2.98 4.49
C ASP A 16 -4.84 -3.98 5.59
N ASP A 17 -5.72 -3.63 6.51
CA ASP A 17 -6.07 -4.53 7.60
C ASP A 17 -7.12 -5.56 7.21
N VAL A 18 -7.69 -5.45 6.04
CA VAL A 18 -8.66 -6.43 5.53
C VAL A 18 -7.97 -7.39 4.60
N MET A 19 -7.82 -8.63 5.05
CA MET A 19 -7.04 -9.63 4.33
C MET A 19 -7.55 -9.88 2.91
N SER A 20 -8.87 -9.85 2.70
CA SER A 20 -9.41 -10.10 1.37
C SER A 20 -9.00 -9.01 0.38
N ASN A 21 -8.87 -7.76 0.83
CA ASN A 21 -8.39 -6.68 -0.02
C ASN A 21 -6.92 -6.90 -0.39
N VAL A 22 -6.12 -7.31 0.60
CA VAL A 22 -4.71 -7.59 0.36
C VAL A 22 -4.56 -8.71 -0.67
N LEU A 23 -5.32 -9.78 -0.49
CA LEU A 23 -5.24 -10.92 -1.40
C LEU A 23 -5.64 -10.55 -2.82
N LEU A 24 -6.70 -9.76 -2.95
CA LEU A 24 -7.16 -9.33 -4.27
C LEU A 24 -6.07 -8.53 -4.99
N LEU A 25 -5.53 -7.53 -4.32
CA LEU A 25 -4.49 -6.71 -4.91
C LEU A 25 -3.24 -7.52 -5.19
N LYS A 26 -2.89 -8.42 -4.27
CA LYS A 26 -1.71 -9.25 -4.47
C LYS A 26 -1.84 -10.11 -5.73
N VAL A 27 -3.00 -10.71 -5.93
CA VAL A 27 -3.22 -11.53 -7.11
C VAL A 27 -3.13 -10.68 -8.37
N LEU A 28 -3.80 -9.54 -8.39
CA LEU A 28 -3.81 -8.68 -9.57
C LEU A 28 -2.40 -8.21 -9.92
N LEU A 29 -1.64 -7.77 -8.93
CA LEU A 29 -0.31 -7.24 -9.18
C LEU A 29 0.70 -8.33 -9.45
N THR A 30 0.54 -9.50 -8.84
CA THR A 30 1.41 -10.63 -9.12
C THR A 30 1.24 -11.10 -10.55
N ASN A 31 0.02 -11.05 -11.07
CA ASN A 31 -0.22 -11.38 -12.47
C ASN A 31 0.57 -10.45 -13.40
N GLU A 32 0.85 -9.23 -12.96
CA GLU A 32 1.67 -8.29 -13.72
C GLU A 32 3.15 -8.42 -13.38
N LYS A 33 3.51 -9.44 -12.60
CA LYS A 33 4.89 -9.82 -12.30
C LYS A 33 5.61 -8.91 -11.31
N PHE A 34 4.90 -8.04 -10.61
CA PHE A 34 5.51 -7.23 -9.56
C PHE A 34 5.84 -8.06 -8.34
N ASN A 35 6.87 -7.66 -7.62
CA ASN A 35 7.16 -8.23 -6.31
C ASN A 35 6.27 -7.57 -5.28
N ILE A 36 5.58 -8.38 -4.48
CA ILE A 36 4.59 -7.87 -3.56
C ILE A 36 5.01 -8.19 -2.12
N VAL A 37 4.95 -7.16 -1.29
CA VAL A 37 5.13 -7.28 0.15
C VAL A 37 3.86 -6.77 0.79
N THR A 38 3.47 -7.31 1.92
CA THR A 38 2.21 -6.93 2.55
C THR A 38 2.42 -6.56 4.00
N ALA A 39 1.52 -5.71 4.51
CA ALA A 39 1.45 -5.36 5.91
C ALA A 39 -0.02 -5.20 6.28
N SER A 40 -0.37 -5.56 7.50
CA SER A 40 -1.76 -5.53 7.92
C SER A 40 -2.05 -4.40 8.92
N ASN A 41 -1.06 -3.62 9.26
CA ASN A 41 -1.27 -2.45 10.12
C ASN A 41 -0.13 -1.46 9.92
N GLY A 42 -0.26 -0.31 10.58
CA GLY A 42 0.71 0.77 10.39
C GLY A 42 2.11 0.42 10.86
N ASN A 43 2.23 -0.24 12.01
CA ASN A 43 3.54 -0.61 12.52
C ASN A 43 4.24 -1.60 11.61
N GLN A 44 3.50 -2.58 11.11
CA GLN A 44 4.07 -3.52 10.14
C GLN A 44 4.48 -2.80 8.87
N ALA A 45 3.69 -1.82 8.43
CA ALA A 45 4.02 -1.06 7.24
C ALA A 45 5.35 -0.34 7.41
N LEU A 46 5.55 0.31 8.54
CA LEU A 46 6.79 1.02 8.80
C LEU A 46 7.98 0.07 8.83
N ASP A 47 7.81 -1.08 9.45
CA ASP A 47 8.87 -2.09 9.48
C ASP A 47 9.19 -2.61 8.09
N GLN A 48 8.16 -2.88 7.30
CA GLN A 48 8.35 -3.40 5.96
C GLN A 48 9.03 -2.39 5.05
N VAL A 49 8.73 -1.12 5.21
CA VAL A 49 9.40 -0.09 4.42
C VAL A 49 10.90 -0.10 4.70
N LYS A 50 11.29 -0.20 5.96
CA LYS A 50 12.70 -0.23 6.32
C LYS A 50 13.38 -1.50 5.84
N LYS A 51 12.68 -2.62 5.93
CA LYS A 51 13.26 -3.92 5.61
C LYS A 51 13.31 -4.16 4.11
N GLU A 52 12.25 -3.80 3.40
CA GLU A 52 12.09 -4.16 2.00
C GLU A 52 12.35 -3.04 1.03
N ASN A 53 12.33 -1.80 1.50
CA ASN A 53 12.56 -0.62 0.67
C ASN A 53 11.73 -0.66 -0.61
N PRO A 54 10.40 -0.66 -0.48
CA PRO A 54 9.54 -0.78 -1.66
C PRO A 54 9.62 0.43 -2.57
N ASP A 55 9.22 0.23 -3.81
CA ASP A 55 9.19 1.30 -4.81
C ASP A 55 7.87 2.04 -4.83
N LEU A 56 6.83 1.44 -4.27
CA LEU A 56 5.49 2.01 -4.24
C LEU A 56 4.76 1.45 -3.05
N ILE A 57 3.94 2.27 -2.41
CA ILE A 57 3.12 1.83 -1.28
C ILE A 57 1.66 2.07 -1.60
N LEU A 58 0.87 1.01 -1.53
CA LEU A 58 -0.59 1.09 -1.60
C LEU A 58 -1.10 1.02 -0.18
N LEU A 59 -1.70 2.09 0.30
CA LEU A 59 -1.91 2.29 1.73
C LEU A 59 -3.37 2.59 2.02
N ASP A 60 -3.99 1.69 2.79
CA ASP A 60 -5.36 1.89 3.22
C ASP A 60 -5.43 3.05 4.23
N VAL A 61 -6.42 3.91 4.08
CA VAL A 61 -6.60 5.03 4.97
C VAL A 61 -7.23 4.59 6.28
N MET A 62 -8.20 3.68 6.20
CA MET A 62 -9.03 3.33 7.36
C MET A 62 -8.50 2.08 8.03
N MET A 63 -7.58 2.27 8.97
CA MET A 63 -7.06 1.17 9.78
C MET A 63 -7.25 1.51 11.25
N PRO A 64 -7.49 0.51 12.11
CA PRO A 64 -7.92 0.79 13.47
C PRO A 64 -6.87 1.45 14.37
N ASP A 65 -5.63 1.01 14.31
CA ASP A 65 -4.64 1.50 15.28
C ASP A 65 -3.90 2.73 14.80
N MET A 66 -3.59 2.76 13.52
CA MET A 66 -2.85 3.87 12.95
C MET A 66 -3.41 4.07 11.55
N SER A 67 -3.98 5.24 11.30
CA SER A 67 -4.56 5.51 9.99
C SER A 67 -3.48 5.55 8.92
N GLY A 68 -3.89 5.37 7.67
CA GLY A 68 -2.96 5.51 6.55
C GLY A 68 -2.34 6.89 6.50
N PHE A 69 -3.08 7.91 6.90
CA PHE A 69 -2.51 9.27 6.92
C PHE A 69 -1.37 9.38 7.92
N GLU A 70 -1.51 8.75 9.08
CA GLU A 70 -0.44 8.75 10.07
C GLU A 70 0.79 8.02 9.55
N VAL A 71 0.58 6.86 8.91
CA VAL A 71 1.68 6.12 8.31
C VAL A 71 2.39 7.00 7.29
N SER A 72 1.62 7.66 6.43
CA SER A 72 2.17 8.53 5.41
C SER A 72 3.01 9.64 6.04
N GLN A 73 2.52 10.27 7.10
CA GLN A 73 3.26 11.33 7.77
C GLN A 73 4.58 10.83 8.34
N LYS A 74 4.57 9.65 8.95
CA LYS A 74 5.78 9.08 9.50
C LYS A 74 6.79 8.76 8.40
N LEU A 75 6.31 8.25 7.26
CA LEU A 75 7.20 7.95 6.15
C LEU A 75 7.77 9.21 5.53
N LYS A 76 6.96 10.26 5.41
CA LYS A 76 7.44 11.52 4.85
C LYS A 76 8.46 12.21 5.75
N ALA A 77 8.39 11.93 7.04
CA ALA A 77 9.35 12.48 8.00
C ALA A 77 10.68 11.73 8.00
N ASP A 78 10.71 10.55 7.40
CA ASP A 78 11.91 9.72 7.34
C ASP A 78 12.64 9.99 6.03
N PRO A 79 13.86 10.56 6.06
CA PRO A 79 14.55 10.88 4.80
C PRO A 79 14.77 9.68 3.91
N GLU A 80 14.85 8.49 4.48
CA GLU A 80 15.08 7.29 3.68
C GLU A 80 13.81 6.78 3.01
N ALA A 81 12.66 7.19 3.48
CA ALA A 81 11.38 6.71 2.95
C ALA A 81 10.58 7.83 2.26
N ALA A 82 10.96 9.07 2.44
CA ALA A 82 10.15 10.20 1.98
C ALA A 82 9.96 10.22 0.47
N HIS A 83 10.85 9.60 -0.26
CA HIS A 83 10.79 9.57 -1.73
C HIS A 83 9.83 8.54 -2.28
N ILE A 84 9.39 7.60 -1.45
CA ILE A 84 8.55 6.48 -1.93
C ILE A 84 7.14 7.00 -2.20
N PRO A 85 6.62 6.86 -3.42
CA PRO A 85 5.26 7.30 -3.70
C PRO A 85 4.24 6.45 -2.96
N ILE A 86 3.17 7.10 -2.51
CA ILE A 86 2.11 6.47 -1.76
C ILE A 86 0.79 6.72 -2.49
N ILE A 87 0.05 5.65 -2.72
CA ILE A 87 -1.30 5.74 -3.26
C ILE A 87 -2.25 5.27 -2.17
N PHE A 88 -3.19 6.13 -1.81
CA PHE A 88 -4.17 5.78 -0.78
C PHE A 88 -5.28 4.94 -1.35
N LEU A 89 -5.67 3.90 -0.60
CA LEU A 89 -6.74 3.00 -0.97
C LEU A 89 -7.96 3.36 -0.12
N THR A 90 -8.82 4.19 -0.63
CA THR A 90 -9.88 4.75 0.20
C THR A 90 -11.19 4.00 0.13
N ALA A 91 -11.38 3.15 -0.85
CA ALA A 91 -12.70 2.59 -1.07
C ALA A 91 -12.74 1.12 -1.36
N LEU A 92 -11.62 0.42 -1.24
CA LEU A 92 -11.58 -0.99 -1.61
C LEU A 92 -12.48 -1.84 -0.75
N ASN A 93 -12.60 -1.50 0.52
CA ASN A 93 -13.42 -2.25 1.44
C ASN A 93 -14.74 -1.54 1.76
N SER A 94 -15.07 -0.50 1.01
CA SER A 94 -16.29 0.24 1.24
C SER A 94 -17.49 -0.52 0.70
N THR A 95 -18.58 -0.52 1.45
CA THR A 95 -19.84 -1.03 0.96
C THR A 95 -20.55 0.08 0.20
N ALA A 96 -21.64 -0.30 -0.48
CA ALA A 96 -22.47 0.70 -1.12
C ALA A 96 -23.02 1.70 -0.10
N GLU A 97 -23.25 1.24 1.11
CA GLU A 97 -23.77 2.12 2.15
C GLU A 97 -22.73 3.14 2.57
N ASP A 98 -21.51 2.72 2.70
CA ASP A 98 -20.43 3.63 3.04
C ASP A 98 -20.29 4.71 1.98
N ARG A 99 -20.41 4.32 0.74
CA ARG A 99 -20.33 5.29 -0.33
C ARG A 99 -21.49 6.27 -0.31
N LYS A 100 -22.65 5.79 0.03
CA LYS A 100 -23.81 6.66 0.15
C LYS A 100 -23.61 7.68 1.25
N SER A 101 -23.02 7.28 2.35
CA SER A 101 -22.83 8.19 3.45
C SER A 101 -21.83 9.29 3.12
N VAL A 102 -20.99 9.07 2.14
CA VAL A 102 -20.00 10.05 1.73
C VAL A 102 -20.61 11.12 0.83
N VAL A 103 -21.65 10.77 0.15
CA VAL A 103 -22.25 11.68 -0.82
C VAL A 103 -23.15 12.79 -0.19
#